data_a390228bd1d796553ff1db5eb50982b5
#
_entry.id   a390228bd1d796553ff1db5eb50982b5
#
_cell.length_a   1.000
_cell.length_b   1.000
_cell.length_c   1.000
_cell.angle_alpha   90.00
_cell.angle_beta   90.00
_cell.angle_gamma   90.00
#
_symmetry.space_group_name_H-M   'P 1'
#
loop_
_entity.id
_entity.type
_entity.pdbx_description
1 polymer ?
#
loop_
_entity_poly.entity_id
_entity_poly.type
_entity_poly.pdbx_seq_one_letter_code
_entity_poly.pdbx_strand_id
1 'polypeptide(L)'
;GGHGYTFDPSASDPDFPGQELVDGLPGGSGGGAGYEHGTVGEGETGENRHPAGDFTQQGFDGGLLYASGPGYAGGGGGGAGAVGTAASGANAGVGGDGIAVGPPNPQLNWFPAGYGHPDGKVAGGGSGGRYAPGGETEGGEGGGGDGNHNPQNTHTLAADTGYAGAVNTGSGGGSHGGGPGGSGPSYYNIPGGDGGSGQIVVLEMESLATSASSTLISDTFTANSVPTKARIVLFAEISDDLNTDVTVSATRDNTTFNAITLTDTGYVSGSSGTKVFTGSTPLTGTASPQVQVRWKIVGSNQTAENKIHGVALQWG
;
A
#
# COMPACT_ATOMS: atom_id res chain seq x y z
N GLY A 1 -7.27 10.18 1.80
CA GLY A 1 -7.10 11.63 1.63
C GLY A 1 -7.91 12.40 2.66
N GLY A 2 -7.33 13.44 3.23
CA GLY A 2 -8.02 14.31 4.19
C GLY A 2 -8.90 15.32 3.46
N HIS A 3 -9.97 15.73 4.11
CA HIS A 3 -10.85 16.79 3.62
C HIS A 3 -10.43 18.13 4.18
N GLY A 4 -10.35 19.16 3.36
CA GLY A 4 -10.38 20.55 3.80
C GLY A 4 -11.83 21.05 3.80
N TYR A 5 -12.29 21.64 4.87
CA TYR A 5 -13.62 22.26 4.97
C TYR A 5 -13.52 23.77 4.89
N THR A 6 -14.48 24.43 4.23
CA THR A 6 -14.63 25.90 4.30
C THR A 6 -15.73 26.22 5.31
N PHE A 7 -15.39 27.03 6.31
CA PHE A 7 -16.32 27.50 7.34
C PHE A 7 -16.44 29.03 7.33
N ASP A 8 -17.65 29.57 7.53
CA ASP A 8 -17.91 30.99 7.76
C ASP A 8 -17.91 31.27 9.27
N PRO A 9 -16.91 31.96 9.82
CA PRO A 9 -16.84 32.27 11.25
C PRO A 9 -17.93 33.25 11.74
N SER A 10 -18.71 33.85 10.83
CA SER A 10 -19.83 34.73 11.20
C SER A 10 -21.12 33.98 11.53
N ALA A 11 -21.19 32.69 11.24
CA ALA A 11 -22.32 31.83 11.60
C ALA A 11 -22.09 31.26 13.00
N SER A 12 -22.73 31.80 14.00
CA SER A 12 -22.83 31.19 15.33
C SER A 12 -23.73 29.97 15.30
N ASP A 13 -23.24 28.86 14.78
CA ASP A 13 -23.90 27.57 14.88
C ASP A 13 -23.42 26.87 16.16
N PRO A 14 -24.30 26.70 17.17
CA PRO A 14 -23.91 26.06 18.43
C PRO A 14 -23.59 24.57 18.33
N ASP A 15 -23.87 23.94 17.21
CA ASP A 15 -23.68 22.50 17.00
C ASP A 15 -22.32 22.15 16.35
N PHE A 16 -21.54 23.15 15.93
CA PHE A 16 -20.19 22.95 15.42
C PHE A 16 -19.20 23.78 16.25
N PRO A 17 -18.48 23.16 17.18
CA PRO A 17 -17.35 23.80 17.84
C PRO A 17 -16.28 24.10 16.78
N GLY A 18 -16.18 25.40 16.42
CA GLY A 18 -15.33 25.87 15.35
C GLY A 18 -13.87 25.46 15.49
N GLN A 19 -13.13 25.56 14.43
CA GLN A 19 -11.71 25.41 14.19
C GLN A 19 -11.19 24.01 13.83
N GLU A 20 -11.77 22.91 14.28
CA GLU A 20 -11.25 21.56 13.97
C GLU A 20 -11.57 21.06 12.53
N LEU A 21 -12.42 21.78 11.79
CA LEU A 21 -12.90 21.33 10.46
C LEU A 21 -12.19 21.95 9.26
N VAL A 22 -11.29 22.91 9.50
CA VAL A 22 -10.52 23.60 8.42
C VAL A 22 -9.14 23.00 8.22
N ASP A 23 -8.68 22.19 9.16
CA ASP A 23 -7.40 21.52 9.08
C ASP A 23 -7.48 20.33 8.12
N GLY A 24 -6.46 20.15 7.31
CA GLY A 24 -6.28 18.94 6.56
C GLY A 24 -6.06 17.76 7.53
N LEU A 25 -6.77 16.66 7.33
CA LEU A 25 -6.62 15.50 8.19
C LEU A 25 -5.35 14.71 7.83
N PRO A 26 -4.59 14.22 8.84
CA PRO A 26 -3.45 13.35 8.58
C PRO A 26 -3.92 11.99 8.04
N GLY A 27 -3.09 11.35 7.25
CA GLY A 27 -3.37 10.04 6.68
C GLY A 27 -2.22 9.56 5.82
N GLY A 28 -2.38 8.46 5.09
CA GLY A 28 -1.38 7.98 4.15
C GLY A 28 -0.92 9.09 3.19
N SER A 29 -1.85 9.92 2.71
CA SER A 29 -1.59 11.21 2.07
C SER A 29 -2.36 12.28 2.85
N GLY A 30 -1.70 13.36 3.22
CA GLY A 30 -2.30 14.42 4.02
C GLY A 30 -3.34 15.23 3.24
N GLY A 31 -4.37 15.73 3.92
CA GLY A 31 -5.34 16.66 3.35
C GLY A 31 -4.76 18.06 3.12
N GLY A 32 -5.22 18.76 2.09
CA GLY A 32 -4.92 20.19 1.91
C GLY A 32 -5.62 21.04 2.96
N ALA A 33 -5.06 22.20 3.30
CA ALA A 33 -5.65 23.13 4.25
C ALA A 33 -6.88 23.81 3.65
N GLY A 34 -7.93 23.94 4.46
CA GLY A 34 -9.15 24.69 4.13
C GLY A 34 -9.03 26.17 4.44
N TYR A 35 -10.14 26.87 4.29
CA TYR A 35 -10.26 28.30 4.44
C TYR A 35 -9.97 28.83 5.85
N GLU A 36 -9.41 30.01 5.92
CA GLU A 36 -9.18 30.93 7.04
C GLU A 36 -8.11 30.61 8.09
N HIS A 37 -7.83 29.43 8.49
CA HIS A 37 -6.76 29.09 9.47
C HIS A 37 -6.35 27.63 9.46
N GLY A 38 -6.69 26.91 8.39
CA GLY A 38 -6.41 25.49 8.32
C GLY A 38 -4.92 25.16 8.25
N THR A 39 -4.50 24.15 8.98
CA THR A 39 -3.19 23.55 8.83
C THR A 39 -3.22 22.45 7.77
N VAL A 40 -2.07 22.13 7.20
CA VAL A 40 -1.96 21.00 6.26
C VAL A 40 -2.09 19.67 7.00
N GLY A 41 -2.71 18.70 6.38
CA GLY A 41 -2.64 17.32 6.86
C GLY A 41 -1.26 16.74 6.56
N GLU A 42 -0.64 16.15 7.55
CA GLU A 42 0.66 15.50 7.41
C GLU A 42 0.51 14.15 6.70
N GLY A 43 1.42 13.85 5.79
CA GLY A 43 1.57 12.53 5.18
C GLY A 43 2.21 11.55 6.17
N GLU A 44 1.79 10.30 6.11
CA GLU A 44 2.38 9.25 6.94
C GLU A 44 3.77 8.86 6.45
N THR A 45 4.75 8.95 7.30
CA THR A 45 6.06 8.33 7.12
C THR A 45 6.00 6.87 7.59
N GLY A 46 6.56 5.94 6.82
CA GLY A 46 6.38 4.50 6.98
C GLY A 46 6.86 3.86 8.28
N GLU A 47 7.22 4.63 9.31
CA GLU A 47 7.78 4.09 10.56
C GLU A 47 6.77 3.37 11.48
N ASN A 48 5.46 3.58 11.31
CA ASN A 48 4.48 3.15 12.31
C ASN A 48 3.53 2.02 11.89
N ARG A 49 3.53 1.54 10.66
CA ARG A 49 2.53 0.55 10.21
C ARG A 49 3.03 -0.74 9.59
N HIS A 50 4.32 -0.88 9.33
CA HIS A 50 4.85 -2.13 8.80
C HIS A 50 6.15 -2.51 9.50
N PRO A 51 6.23 -3.67 10.19
CA PRO A 51 7.45 -4.09 10.88
C PRO A 51 8.60 -4.51 9.94
N ALA A 52 8.43 -4.38 8.64
CA ALA A 52 9.36 -4.84 7.62
C ALA A 52 10.02 -3.74 6.78
N GLY A 53 10.05 -2.49 7.21
CA GLY A 53 11.07 -1.52 6.77
C GLY A 53 11.20 -1.16 5.27
N ASP A 54 10.33 -1.63 4.37
CA ASP A 54 10.54 -1.47 2.93
C ASP A 54 9.84 -0.24 2.30
N PHE A 55 8.99 0.47 3.05
CA PHE A 55 8.35 1.70 2.59
C PHE A 55 8.67 2.83 3.56
N THR A 56 9.54 3.73 3.15
CA THR A 56 9.99 4.88 3.96
C THR A 56 8.98 6.03 3.99
N GLN A 57 8.01 6.06 3.09
CA GLN A 57 6.96 7.08 3.03
C GLN A 57 5.72 6.53 2.31
N GLN A 58 4.54 6.66 2.92
CA GLN A 58 3.28 6.16 2.36
C GLN A 58 2.41 7.27 1.78
N GLY A 59 2.80 8.53 1.93
CA GLY A 59 2.12 9.69 1.39
C GLY A 59 2.84 10.98 1.75
N PHE A 60 2.43 12.04 1.13
CA PHE A 60 3.00 13.37 1.31
C PHE A 60 1.98 14.34 1.90
N ASP A 61 2.46 15.44 2.43
CA ASP A 61 1.65 16.49 3.04
C ASP A 61 0.76 17.19 2.02
N GLY A 62 -0.36 17.72 2.49
CA GLY A 62 -1.18 18.64 1.73
C GLY A 62 -0.54 20.02 1.60
N GLY A 63 -1.05 20.84 0.70
CA GLY A 63 -0.63 22.23 0.49
C GLY A 63 -1.31 23.22 1.44
N LEU A 64 -0.65 24.34 1.71
CA LEU A 64 -1.18 25.45 2.50
C LEU A 64 -2.30 26.19 1.76
N LEU A 65 -3.23 26.75 2.52
CA LEU A 65 -4.23 27.67 2.00
C LEU A 65 -3.65 29.06 1.69
N TYR A 66 -4.41 29.86 0.94
CA TYR A 66 -4.17 31.30 0.76
C TYR A 66 -5.36 32.09 1.31
N ALA A 67 -5.10 32.93 2.32
CA ALA A 67 -6.13 33.63 3.09
C ALA A 67 -5.97 35.16 3.07
N SER A 68 -5.45 35.78 2.02
CA SER A 68 -5.32 37.21 1.98
C SER A 68 -5.97 37.87 0.76
N GLY A 69 -6.79 38.86 0.97
CA GLY A 69 -7.46 39.64 -0.08
C GLY A 69 -8.73 39.02 -0.63
N PRO A 70 -9.23 39.40 -1.81
CA PRO A 70 -10.46 38.89 -2.40
C PRO A 70 -10.32 37.50 -3.03
N GLY A 71 -9.20 36.79 -2.81
CA GLY A 71 -8.93 35.49 -3.42
C GLY A 71 -8.68 34.44 -2.34
N TYR A 72 -9.74 33.78 -1.94
CA TYR A 72 -9.62 32.64 -1.02
C TYR A 72 -9.47 31.34 -1.82
N ALA A 73 -8.45 30.53 -1.46
CA ALA A 73 -8.22 29.28 -2.13
C ALA A 73 -7.64 28.22 -1.17
N GLY A 74 -8.12 27.01 -1.27
CA GLY A 74 -7.62 25.87 -0.53
C GLY A 74 -6.34 25.30 -1.14
N GLY A 75 -5.49 24.70 -0.31
CA GLY A 75 -4.33 23.91 -0.75
C GLY A 75 -4.75 22.57 -1.37
N GLY A 76 -3.92 21.99 -2.20
CA GLY A 76 -4.11 20.65 -2.73
C GLY A 76 -3.78 19.59 -1.70
N GLY A 77 -4.45 18.44 -1.74
CA GLY A 77 -4.11 17.24 -0.94
C GLY A 77 -2.80 16.63 -1.41
N GLY A 78 -2.04 16.00 -0.51
CA GLY A 78 -0.85 15.22 -0.85
C GLY A 78 -1.19 13.98 -1.66
N GLY A 79 -0.29 13.54 -2.50
CA GLY A 79 -0.34 12.26 -3.19
C GLY A 79 0.60 11.23 -2.57
N ALA A 80 0.65 10.03 -3.13
CA ALA A 80 1.62 9.02 -2.72
C ALA A 80 3.04 9.31 -3.24
N GLY A 81 3.19 10.13 -4.25
CA GLY A 81 4.47 10.46 -4.90
C GLY A 81 4.94 11.92 -4.70
N ALA A 82 4.05 12.84 -4.32
CA ALA A 82 4.40 14.24 -4.16
C ALA A 82 3.49 14.98 -3.17
N VAL A 83 4.01 16.07 -2.61
CA VAL A 83 3.23 17.01 -1.79
C VAL A 83 2.16 17.73 -2.63
N GLY A 84 1.04 18.06 -1.98
CA GLY A 84 0.08 18.97 -2.56
C GLY A 84 0.64 20.39 -2.63
N THR A 85 0.30 21.16 -3.65
CA THR A 85 0.77 22.53 -3.78
C THR A 85 -0.03 23.49 -2.91
N ALA A 86 0.64 24.51 -2.41
CA ALA A 86 -0.01 25.58 -1.69
C ALA A 86 -0.85 26.42 -2.65
N ALA A 87 -1.98 26.93 -2.15
CA ALA A 87 -2.73 27.95 -2.84
C ALA A 87 -1.92 29.26 -2.96
N SER A 88 -2.13 30.02 -4.02
CA SER A 88 -1.45 31.29 -4.28
C SER A 88 -2.39 32.33 -4.89
N GLY A 89 -2.67 33.38 -4.21
CA GLY A 89 -3.64 34.38 -4.63
C GLY A 89 -5.04 33.79 -4.79
N ALA A 90 -5.58 33.92 -5.98
CA ALA A 90 -6.89 33.36 -6.34
C ALA A 90 -6.81 31.90 -6.84
N ASN A 91 -5.62 31.32 -6.93
CA ASN A 91 -5.44 29.97 -7.47
C ASN A 91 -5.39 28.95 -6.34
N ALA A 92 -6.22 27.96 -6.43
CA ALA A 92 -6.17 26.80 -5.52
C ALA A 92 -4.90 25.95 -5.75
N GLY A 93 -4.52 25.19 -4.75
CA GLY A 93 -3.42 24.27 -4.84
C GLY A 93 -3.78 23.06 -5.68
N VAL A 94 -2.85 22.62 -6.51
CA VAL A 94 -2.94 21.37 -7.28
C VAL A 94 -2.69 20.17 -6.36
N GLY A 95 -3.38 19.08 -6.58
CA GLY A 95 -3.13 17.82 -5.85
C GLY A 95 -1.72 17.30 -6.08
N GLY A 96 -1.15 16.67 -5.05
CA GLY A 96 0.13 15.98 -5.16
C GLY A 96 0.04 14.75 -6.05
N ASP A 97 1.06 14.49 -6.86
CA ASP A 97 1.10 13.34 -7.74
C ASP A 97 1.07 12.01 -6.96
N GLY A 98 0.46 11.02 -7.57
CA GLY A 98 0.54 9.63 -7.15
C GLY A 98 1.87 8.97 -7.48
N ILE A 99 1.97 7.71 -7.14
CA ILE A 99 3.14 6.89 -7.40
C ILE A 99 2.95 6.07 -8.68
N ALA A 100 4.00 5.99 -9.51
CA ALA A 100 3.97 5.16 -10.71
C ALA A 100 3.87 3.67 -10.35
N VAL A 101 2.99 2.95 -11.05
CA VAL A 101 2.88 1.49 -10.98
C VAL A 101 3.42 0.86 -12.26
N GLY A 102 4.08 -0.27 -12.13
CA GLY A 102 4.78 -0.89 -13.24
C GLY A 102 6.17 -0.29 -13.51
N PRO A 103 6.90 -0.78 -14.53
CA PRO A 103 8.20 -0.24 -14.90
C PRO A 103 8.09 1.25 -15.29
N PRO A 104 8.98 2.15 -14.84
CA PRO A 104 10.28 1.86 -14.23
C PRO A 104 10.33 1.85 -12.69
N ASN A 105 9.19 1.84 -11.99
CA ASN A 105 9.21 1.81 -10.52
C ASN A 105 9.71 0.44 -10.01
N PRO A 106 10.90 0.34 -9.38
CA PRO A 106 11.47 -0.95 -8.98
C PRO A 106 10.68 -1.65 -7.87
N GLN A 107 9.88 -0.91 -7.09
CA GLN A 107 9.08 -1.45 -5.99
C GLN A 107 7.72 -1.96 -6.47
N LEU A 108 7.19 -1.39 -7.54
CA LEU A 108 5.87 -1.69 -8.09
C LEU A 108 5.94 -2.20 -9.54
N ASN A 109 7.12 -2.67 -9.99
CA ASN A 109 7.34 -3.16 -11.35
C ASN A 109 6.61 -4.48 -11.66
N TRP A 110 6.10 -5.14 -10.66
CA TRP A 110 5.32 -6.37 -10.77
C TRP A 110 3.85 -6.13 -11.15
N PHE A 111 3.37 -4.88 -11.11
CA PHE A 111 2.05 -4.54 -11.59
C PHE A 111 1.98 -4.75 -13.11
N PRO A 112 0.87 -5.31 -13.62
CA PRO A 112 0.66 -5.42 -15.05
C PRO A 112 0.70 -4.06 -15.74
N ALA A 113 1.21 -4.01 -16.97
CA ALA A 113 1.19 -2.80 -17.77
C ALA A 113 -0.25 -2.29 -17.96
N GLY A 114 -0.45 -0.98 -17.80
CA GLY A 114 -1.78 -0.35 -17.91
C GLY A 114 -2.61 -0.41 -16.63
N TYR A 115 -2.02 -0.82 -15.53
CA TYR A 115 -2.66 -0.76 -14.22
C TYR A 115 -2.63 0.68 -13.66
N GLY A 116 -3.67 1.04 -12.90
CA GLY A 116 -3.81 2.38 -12.36
C GLY A 116 -4.58 3.34 -13.29
N HIS A 117 -4.40 4.63 -13.07
CA HIS A 117 -4.93 5.67 -13.95
C HIS A 117 -4.23 5.62 -15.33
N PRO A 118 -4.82 6.15 -16.42
CA PRO A 118 -4.20 6.16 -17.76
C PRO A 118 -2.79 6.77 -17.83
N ASP A 119 -2.41 7.60 -16.86
CA ASP A 119 -1.03 8.12 -16.71
C ASP A 119 -0.04 7.12 -16.09
N GLY A 120 -0.49 5.92 -15.73
CA GLY A 120 0.33 4.88 -15.13
C GLY A 120 0.66 5.10 -13.64
N LYS A 121 -0.08 5.97 -12.96
CA LYS A 121 0.08 6.25 -11.52
C LYS A 121 -1.16 5.86 -10.74
N VAL A 122 -1.05 5.81 -9.40
CA VAL A 122 -2.15 5.61 -8.44
C VAL A 122 -1.98 6.53 -7.24
N ALA A 123 -3.07 6.77 -6.50
CA ALA A 123 -3.08 7.53 -5.26
C ALA A 123 -2.61 8.99 -5.42
N GLY A 124 -3.09 9.68 -6.45
CA GLY A 124 -2.97 11.13 -6.60
C GLY A 124 -3.84 11.87 -5.59
N GLY A 125 -3.38 13.03 -5.10
CA GLY A 125 -4.14 13.93 -4.24
C GLY A 125 -5.21 14.69 -5.01
N GLY A 126 -6.33 15.02 -4.36
CA GLY A 126 -7.31 15.93 -4.94
C GLY A 126 -6.84 17.39 -4.86
N SER A 127 -7.29 18.24 -5.75
CA SER A 127 -6.94 19.67 -5.70
C SER A 127 -7.82 20.47 -4.75
N GLY A 128 -7.32 21.64 -4.36
CA GLY A 128 -8.06 22.62 -3.59
C GLY A 128 -9.18 23.28 -4.41
N GLY A 129 -10.20 23.78 -3.72
CA GLY A 129 -11.24 24.62 -4.30
C GLY A 129 -10.86 26.08 -4.26
N ARG A 130 -11.44 26.90 -5.13
CA ARG A 130 -11.21 28.35 -5.14
C ARG A 130 -12.47 29.16 -5.30
N TYR A 131 -12.35 30.43 -4.86
CA TYR A 131 -13.39 31.41 -4.89
C TYR A 131 -13.41 32.30 -6.14
N ALA A 132 -12.28 32.58 -6.73
CA ALA A 132 -12.16 33.58 -7.80
C ALA A 132 -12.48 32.98 -9.19
N PRO A 133 -12.92 33.79 -10.17
CA PRO A 133 -13.09 33.32 -11.54
C PRO A 133 -11.78 32.75 -12.12
N GLY A 134 -11.87 31.62 -12.76
CA GLY A 134 -10.73 30.93 -13.38
C GLY A 134 -11.12 29.51 -13.77
N GLY A 135 -10.23 28.68 -14.30
CA GLY A 135 -10.52 27.30 -14.68
C GLY A 135 -10.52 26.35 -13.48
N GLU A 136 -10.89 25.12 -13.69
CA GLU A 136 -10.74 24.02 -12.73
C GLU A 136 -9.29 23.94 -12.26
N THR A 137 -9.07 23.50 -11.02
CA THR A 137 -7.72 23.22 -10.52
C THR A 137 -7.50 21.71 -10.63
N GLU A 138 -6.40 21.32 -11.23
CA GLU A 138 -6.11 19.91 -11.53
C GLU A 138 -5.81 19.13 -10.25
N GLY A 139 -6.35 17.92 -10.16
CA GLY A 139 -5.91 16.90 -9.20
C GLY A 139 -4.52 16.38 -9.57
N GLY A 140 -3.87 15.71 -8.63
CA GLY A 140 -2.58 15.06 -8.88
C GLY A 140 -2.70 13.90 -9.87
N GLU A 141 -1.65 13.68 -10.67
CA GLU A 141 -1.55 12.49 -11.51
C GLU A 141 -1.74 11.21 -10.67
N GLY A 142 -2.32 10.18 -11.25
CA GLY A 142 -2.73 8.99 -10.51
C GLY A 142 -4.18 9.02 -10.05
N GLY A 143 -4.98 9.87 -10.71
CA GLY A 143 -6.43 9.90 -10.56
C GLY A 143 -6.97 10.84 -9.48
N GLY A 144 -6.20 11.82 -9.04
CA GLY A 144 -6.69 12.87 -8.15
C GLY A 144 -7.87 13.64 -8.75
N GLY A 145 -8.91 13.91 -7.96
CA GLY A 145 -10.08 14.65 -8.42
C GLY A 145 -9.78 16.14 -8.57
N ASP A 146 -10.30 16.75 -9.64
CA ASP A 146 -10.16 18.17 -9.89
C ASP A 146 -11.04 19.00 -8.96
N GLY A 147 -10.52 20.15 -8.54
CA GLY A 147 -11.29 21.13 -7.76
C GLY A 147 -12.18 21.96 -8.68
N ASN A 148 -13.37 22.22 -8.21
CA ASN A 148 -14.31 23.05 -8.95
C ASN A 148 -14.17 24.52 -8.52
N HIS A 149 -14.60 25.43 -9.40
CA HIS A 149 -14.78 26.83 -9.07
C HIS A 149 -16.13 27.29 -9.63
N ASN A 150 -16.75 28.23 -8.92
CA ASN A 150 -18.00 28.84 -9.40
C ASN A 150 -17.75 30.26 -9.94
N PRO A 151 -17.75 30.45 -11.28
CA PRO A 151 -17.48 31.74 -11.86
C PRO A 151 -18.64 32.74 -11.78
N GLN A 152 -19.83 32.36 -11.34
CA GLN A 152 -21.04 33.16 -11.61
C GLN A 152 -21.96 33.45 -10.44
N ASN A 153 -21.60 33.28 -9.18
CA ASN A 153 -22.53 33.50 -8.04
C ASN A 153 -23.89 32.73 -8.16
N THR A 154 -23.99 31.77 -9.04
CA THR A 154 -25.17 30.93 -9.19
C THR A 154 -24.86 29.58 -8.62
N HIS A 155 -25.03 29.45 -7.32
CA HIS A 155 -24.75 28.20 -6.60
C HIS A 155 -25.79 27.15 -6.92
N THR A 156 -25.42 26.18 -7.71
CA THR A 156 -26.19 24.93 -7.87
C THR A 156 -25.32 23.77 -7.42
N LEU A 157 -25.88 22.88 -6.60
CA LEU A 157 -25.15 21.71 -6.06
C LEU A 157 -24.35 20.94 -7.14
N ALA A 158 -24.87 20.85 -8.33
CA ALA A 158 -24.24 20.12 -9.44
C ALA A 158 -23.05 20.89 -10.10
N ALA A 159 -23.02 22.21 -9.98
CA ALA A 159 -22.01 23.05 -10.62
C ALA A 159 -20.80 23.34 -9.71
N ASP A 160 -20.98 23.15 -8.41
CA ASP A 160 -20.01 23.58 -7.39
C ASP A 160 -19.32 22.39 -6.70
N THR A 161 -19.79 21.15 -6.90
CA THR A 161 -19.18 19.93 -6.35
C THR A 161 -17.81 19.67 -7.00
N GLY A 162 -16.81 19.38 -6.19
CA GLY A 162 -15.52 18.92 -6.70
C GLY A 162 -15.65 17.57 -7.43
N TYR A 163 -14.74 17.27 -8.31
CA TYR A 163 -14.75 16.01 -9.06
C TYR A 163 -14.24 14.85 -8.18
N ALA A 164 -14.84 13.70 -8.36
CA ALA A 164 -14.40 12.50 -7.66
C ALA A 164 -13.02 12.04 -8.13
N GLY A 165 -12.27 11.44 -7.25
CA GLY A 165 -11.07 10.72 -7.59
C GLY A 165 -11.37 9.51 -8.48
N ALA A 166 -10.44 9.14 -9.35
CA ALA A 166 -10.61 8.02 -10.27
C ALA A 166 -10.80 6.69 -9.52
N VAL A 167 -11.71 5.86 -10.02
CA VAL A 167 -11.99 4.54 -9.43
C VAL A 167 -10.76 3.63 -9.51
N ASN A 168 -10.59 2.76 -8.52
CA ASN A 168 -9.49 1.78 -8.42
C ASN A 168 -8.08 2.36 -8.31
N THR A 169 -7.96 3.64 -7.94
CA THR A 169 -6.66 4.30 -7.77
C THR A 169 -6.33 4.65 -6.32
N GLY A 170 -7.33 4.68 -5.44
CA GLY A 170 -7.17 5.13 -4.05
C GLY A 170 -6.84 6.62 -3.93
N SER A 171 -7.18 7.42 -4.95
CA SER A 171 -6.91 8.85 -5.04
C SER A 171 -7.86 9.70 -4.22
N GLY A 172 -7.49 10.94 -3.93
CA GLY A 172 -8.33 11.94 -3.27
C GLY A 172 -9.36 12.55 -4.22
N GLY A 173 -10.52 12.95 -3.71
CA GLY A 173 -11.47 13.79 -4.44
C GLY A 173 -11.09 15.26 -4.39
N GLY A 174 -11.49 16.02 -5.39
CA GLY A 174 -11.27 17.48 -5.45
C GLY A 174 -12.20 18.26 -4.51
N SER A 175 -11.76 19.42 -4.07
CA SER A 175 -12.59 20.31 -3.24
C SER A 175 -13.65 21.03 -4.05
N HIS A 176 -14.72 21.41 -3.39
CA HIS A 176 -15.72 22.30 -3.99
C HIS A 176 -15.20 23.74 -4.11
N GLY A 177 -15.75 24.48 -5.06
CA GLY A 177 -15.52 25.93 -5.18
C GLY A 177 -16.41 26.70 -4.20
N GLY A 178 -15.82 27.48 -3.28
CA GLY A 178 -16.57 28.40 -2.41
C GLY A 178 -16.87 29.70 -3.13
N GLY A 179 -18.08 30.24 -3.00
CA GLY A 179 -18.43 31.58 -3.50
C GLY A 179 -18.54 32.59 -2.34
N PRO A 180 -18.38 33.93 -2.60
CA PRO A 180 -18.48 34.92 -1.54
C PRO A 180 -19.88 35.01 -1.00
N GLY A 181 -19.98 34.84 0.31
CA GLY A 181 -20.98 35.43 1.18
C GLY A 181 -22.31 35.86 0.56
N GLY A 182 -23.05 34.96 0.01
CA GLY A 182 -24.51 35.16 -0.09
C GLY A 182 -25.13 34.78 1.24
N SER A 183 -25.84 35.71 1.88
CA SER A 183 -26.52 35.50 3.17
C SER A 183 -27.69 34.53 3.09
N GLY A 184 -27.50 33.31 2.58
CA GLY A 184 -28.50 32.30 2.49
C GLY A 184 -28.02 30.96 3.07
N PRO A 185 -28.91 30.22 3.76
CA PRO A 185 -28.56 28.98 4.43
C PRO A 185 -28.20 27.82 3.48
N SER A 186 -28.17 28.05 2.19
CA SER A 186 -27.92 27.03 1.16
C SER A 186 -26.44 26.84 0.77
N TYR A 187 -25.54 27.63 1.34
CA TYR A 187 -24.13 27.68 0.91
C TYR A 187 -23.21 26.74 1.69
N TYR A 188 -23.69 26.15 2.75
CA TYR A 188 -22.86 25.47 3.73
C TYR A 188 -22.74 23.95 3.52
N ASN A 189 -23.29 23.41 2.47
CA ASN A 189 -23.32 21.96 2.33
C ASN A 189 -23.03 21.47 0.90
N ILE A 190 -22.07 22.12 0.23
CA ILE A 190 -21.61 21.63 -1.06
C ILE A 190 -20.50 20.62 -0.78
N PRO A 191 -20.69 19.33 -1.08
CA PRO A 191 -19.66 18.33 -0.84
C PRO A 191 -18.47 18.50 -1.79
N GLY A 192 -17.28 18.17 -1.32
CA GLY A 192 -16.17 17.86 -2.22
C GLY A 192 -16.47 16.57 -3.01
N GLY A 193 -15.66 16.29 -4.01
CA GLY A 193 -15.71 15.04 -4.74
C GLY A 193 -15.36 13.86 -3.84
N ASP A 194 -15.96 12.71 -4.10
CA ASP A 194 -15.61 11.48 -3.40
C ASP A 194 -14.17 11.05 -3.71
N GLY A 195 -13.50 10.42 -2.75
CA GLY A 195 -12.22 9.75 -3.02
C GLY A 195 -12.41 8.56 -3.96
N GLY A 196 -11.42 8.30 -4.81
CA GLY A 196 -11.39 7.12 -5.67
C GLY A 196 -11.32 5.84 -4.84
N SER A 197 -12.03 4.80 -5.27
CA SER A 197 -11.94 3.49 -4.64
C SER A 197 -10.51 2.95 -4.71
N GLY A 198 -10.06 2.25 -3.67
CA GLY A 198 -8.82 1.48 -3.69
C GLY A 198 -9.00 0.15 -4.42
N GLN A 199 -7.88 -0.49 -4.71
CA GLN A 199 -7.84 -1.82 -5.29
C GLN A 199 -6.81 -2.68 -4.57
N ILE A 200 -7.11 -3.96 -4.42
CA ILE A 200 -6.17 -4.96 -3.92
C ILE A 200 -5.77 -5.83 -5.11
N VAL A 201 -4.47 -5.90 -5.37
CA VAL A 201 -3.90 -6.78 -6.40
C VAL A 201 -3.16 -7.91 -5.70
N VAL A 202 -3.58 -9.14 -5.96
CA VAL A 202 -2.88 -10.34 -5.51
C VAL A 202 -2.20 -10.94 -6.73
N LEU A 203 -0.87 -10.98 -6.72
CA LEU A 203 -0.10 -11.66 -7.76
C LEU A 203 0.18 -13.09 -7.30
N GLU A 204 -0.44 -14.04 -7.92
CA GLU A 204 -0.04 -15.44 -7.83
C GLU A 204 1.07 -15.69 -8.86
N MET A 205 2.28 -15.92 -8.38
CA MET A 205 3.40 -16.25 -9.28
C MET A 205 3.38 -17.74 -9.58
N GLU A 206 2.84 -18.11 -10.72
CA GLU A 206 3.14 -19.41 -11.31
C GLU A 206 4.53 -19.37 -11.93
N SER A 207 5.48 -20.05 -11.31
CA SER A 207 6.82 -20.21 -11.87
C SER A 207 6.79 -21.23 -13.00
N LEU A 208 6.67 -20.78 -14.23
CA LEU A 208 6.96 -21.60 -15.41
C LEU A 208 8.45 -21.53 -15.74
N ALA A 209 9.27 -22.20 -14.97
CA ALA A 209 10.68 -22.34 -15.30
C ALA A 209 10.92 -23.69 -15.98
N THR A 210 11.37 -23.67 -17.22
CA THR A 210 11.97 -24.83 -17.87
C THR A 210 13.33 -25.11 -17.26
N SER A 211 13.43 -25.98 -16.28
CA SER A 211 14.55 -26.27 -15.40
C SER A 211 14.88 -25.15 -14.40
N ALA A 212 14.10 -25.04 -13.36
CA ALA A 212 14.38 -24.12 -12.24
C ALA A 212 15.16 -24.83 -11.15
N SER A 213 16.04 -24.07 -10.50
CA SER A 213 16.56 -24.41 -9.17
C SER A 213 15.90 -23.53 -8.13
N SER A 214 15.42 -24.10 -7.05
CA SER A 214 14.81 -23.37 -5.94
C SER A 214 15.43 -23.80 -4.62
N THR A 215 15.47 -22.89 -3.64
CA THR A 215 15.95 -23.21 -2.30
C THR A 215 15.02 -22.59 -1.28
N LEU A 216 14.46 -23.43 -0.41
CA LEU A 216 13.68 -23.03 0.77
C LEU A 216 14.50 -23.34 2.01
N ILE A 217 14.66 -22.39 2.90
CA ILE A 217 15.35 -22.56 4.19
C ILE A 217 14.45 -22.01 5.29
N SER A 218 14.27 -22.78 6.38
CA SER A 218 13.50 -22.31 7.53
C SER A 218 14.21 -21.19 8.26
N ASP A 219 13.46 -20.47 9.08
CA ASP A 219 14.06 -19.71 10.18
C ASP A 219 14.85 -20.62 11.11
N THR A 220 15.69 -20.00 11.95
CA THR A 220 16.49 -20.73 12.93
C THR A 220 15.66 -21.05 14.16
N PHE A 221 15.57 -22.34 14.49
CA PHE A 221 15.02 -22.79 15.77
C PHE A 221 16.15 -23.04 16.74
N THR A 222 16.01 -22.56 17.98
CA THR A 222 16.99 -22.79 19.04
C THR A 222 16.63 -24.04 19.85
N ALA A 223 17.52 -25.02 19.85
CA ALA A 223 17.36 -26.22 20.68
C ALA A 223 17.88 -25.96 22.11
N ASN A 224 17.28 -26.63 23.09
CA ASN A 224 17.71 -26.52 24.50
C ASN A 224 19.02 -27.28 24.81
N SER A 225 19.37 -28.24 23.96
CA SER A 225 20.61 -29.01 24.03
C SER A 225 21.08 -29.31 22.61
N VAL A 226 22.34 -29.73 22.46
CA VAL A 226 22.92 -30.07 21.17
C VAL A 226 22.19 -31.28 20.57
N PRO A 227 21.42 -31.11 19.47
CA PRO A 227 20.69 -32.21 18.88
C PRO A 227 21.63 -33.16 18.13
N THR A 228 21.37 -34.45 18.24
CA THR A 228 22.15 -35.49 17.54
C THR A 228 21.48 -36.05 16.31
N LYS A 229 20.16 -35.84 16.17
CA LYS A 229 19.33 -36.36 15.11
C LYS A 229 18.25 -35.37 14.72
N ALA A 230 17.91 -35.31 13.44
CA ALA A 230 16.73 -34.64 12.93
C ALA A 230 15.82 -35.61 12.20
N ARG A 231 14.52 -35.36 12.30
CA ARG A 231 13.48 -36.00 11.49
C ARG A 231 12.62 -34.92 10.84
N ILE A 232 12.33 -35.10 9.57
CA ILE A 232 11.41 -34.23 8.83
C ILE A 232 10.14 -34.97 8.46
N VAL A 233 9.02 -34.25 8.49
CA VAL A 233 7.75 -34.66 7.86
C VAL A 233 7.41 -33.55 6.89
N LEU A 234 7.29 -33.92 5.61
CA LEU A 234 7.02 -33.01 4.51
C LEU A 234 5.64 -33.31 3.94
N PHE A 235 4.82 -32.29 3.82
CA PHE A 235 3.52 -32.31 3.13
C PHE A 235 3.72 -31.65 1.77
N ALA A 236 3.66 -32.43 0.69
CA ALA A 236 4.00 -31.91 -0.63
C ALA A 236 3.31 -32.70 -1.77
N GLU A 237 3.22 -32.02 -2.90
CA GLU A 237 2.96 -32.61 -4.21
C GLU A 237 4.28 -32.57 -4.99
N ILE A 238 4.93 -33.72 -5.15
CA ILE A 238 6.22 -33.84 -5.83
C ILE A 238 5.98 -34.58 -7.14
N SER A 239 6.28 -33.90 -8.23
CA SER A 239 6.16 -34.43 -9.59
C SER A 239 7.50 -34.79 -10.21
N ASP A 240 8.60 -34.18 -9.74
CA ASP A 240 9.96 -34.54 -10.11
C ASP A 240 10.52 -35.63 -9.22
N ASP A 241 11.75 -36.10 -9.48
CA ASP A 241 12.37 -37.20 -8.75
C ASP A 241 12.72 -36.83 -7.30
N LEU A 242 12.01 -37.45 -6.35
CA LEU A 242 12.26 -37.29 -4.93
C LEU A 242 13.66 -37.79 -4.55
N ASN A 243 14.37 -37.04 -3.72
CA ASN A 243 15.75 -37.26 -3.30
C ASN A 243 16.83 -37.04 -4.39
N THR A 244 16.43 -36.69 -5.59
CA THR A 244 17.32 -36.34 -6.71
C THR A 244 17.12 -34.88 -7.08
N ASP A 245 15.93 -34.55 -7.61
CA ASP A 245 15.59 -33.21 -8.03
C ASP A 245 14.99 -32.39 -6.88
N VAL A 246 14.30 -33.04 -5.94
CA VAL A 246 13.84 -32.45 -4.70
C VAL A 246 14.58 -33.10 -3.52
N THR A 247 15.53 -32.38 -2.94
CA THR A 247 16.36 -32.87 -1.84
C THR A 247 16.08 -32.10 -0.55
N VAL A 248 16.20 -32.79 0.58
CA VAL A 248 15.96 -32.21 1.89
C VAL A 248 17.16 -32.44 2.80
N SER A 249 17.46 -31.46 3.63
CA SER A 249 18.55 -31.54 4.60
C SER A 249 18.20 -30.78 5.88
N ALA A 250 18.92 -31.11 6.96
CA ALA A 250 18.82 -30.38 8.22
C ALA A 250 20.19 -30.08 8.80
N THR A 251 20.28 -29.05 9.60
CA THR A 251 21.48 -28.63 10.31
C THR A 251 21.21 -28.39 11.79
N ARG A 252 22.25 -28.45 12.62
CA ARG A 252 22.22 -28.00 14.03
C ARG A 252 23.14 -26.81 14.29
N ASP A 253 23.98 -26.44 13.31
CA ASP A 253 25.01 -25.41 13.44
C ASP A 253 24.91 -24.32 12.36
N ASN A 254 23.81 -24.34 11.59
CA ASN A 254 23.55 -23.42 10.48
C ASN A 254 24.61 -23.44 9.35
N THR A 255 25.53 -24.40 9.36
CA THR A 255 26.65 -24.51 8.42
C THR A 255 26.65 -25.87 7.74
N THR A 256 26.61 -26.96 8.52
CA THR A 256 26.65 -28.33 8.02
C THR A 256 25.26 -28.88 7.83
N PHE A 257 24.77 -28.90 6.60
CA PHE A 257 23.47 -29.49 6.26
C PHE A 257 23.61 -30.97 5.95
N ASN A 258 23.02 -31.79 6.81
CA ASN A 258 23.01 -33.25 6.65
C ASN A 258 21.81 -33.65 5.81
N ALA A 259 22.03 -34.38 4.71
CA ALA A 259 20.98 -34.81 3.81
C ALA A 259 20.01 -35.79 4.51
N ILE A 260 18.73 -35.67 4.17
CA ILE A 260 17.64 -36.54 4.65
C ILE A 260 17.03 -37.26 3.45
N THR A 261 17.12 -38.56 3.41
CA THR A 261 16.40 -39.35 2.40
C THR A 261 14.93 -39.44 2.83
N LEU A 262 14.06 -38.92 2.00
CA LEU A 262 12.62 -38.97 2.21
C LEU A 262 12.01 -40.27 1.66
N THR A 263 11.02 -40.77 2.36
CA THR A 263 10.20 -41.88 1.95
C THR A 263 8.73 -41.48 1.94
N ASP A 264 8.01 -41.81 0.88
CA ASP A 264 6.57 -41.65 0.81
C ASP A 264 5.93 -42.61 1.84
N THR A 265 5.13 -42.08 2.73
CA THR A 265 4.47 -42.85 3.78
C THR A 265 3.23 -43.58 3.29
N GLY A 266 2.79 -43.28 2.06
CA GLY A 266 1.53 -43.78 1.51
C GLY A 266 0.29 -43.01 2.01
N TYR A 267 0.44 -42.03 2.88
CA TYR A 267 -0.68 -41.20 3.33
C TYR A 267 -0.84 -39.97 2.43
N VAL A 268 -2.10 -39.63 2.18
CA VAL A 268 -2.52 -38.42 1.47
C VAL A 268 -3.22 -37.49 2.47
N SER A 269 -2.80 -36.25 2.51
CA SER A 269 -3.40 -35.19 3.36
C SER A 269 -4.35 -34.35 2.51
N GLY A 270 -5.61 -34.25 2.94
CA GLY A 270 -6.60 -33.43 2.24
C GLY A 270 -7.11 -34.06 0.93
N SER A 271 -7.81 -33.26 0.12
CA SER A 271 -8.47 -33.70 -1.12
C SER A 271 -7.66 -33.43 -2.40
N SER A 272 -6.53 -32.74 -2.30
CA SER A 272 -5.77 -32.24 -3.46
C SER A 272 -4.55 -33.10 -3.86
N GLY A 273 -4.38 -34.28 -3.26
CA GLY A 273 -3.27 -35.16 -3.60
C GLY A 273 -1.95 -34.90 -2.86
N THR A 274 -1.97 -34.01 -1.85
CA THR A 274 -0.81 -33.75 -1.00
C THR A 274 -0.36 -35.01 -0.26
N LYS A 275 0.82 -35.49 -0.58
CA LYS A 275 1.43 -36.67 0.05
C LYS A 275 2.20 -36.32 1.30
N VAL A 276 2.39 -37.29 2.17
CA VAL A 276 3.19 -37.15 3.39
C VAL A 276 4.48 -37.96 3.23
N PHE A 277 5.60 -37.25 3.23
CA PHE A 277 6.95 -37.83 3.18
C PHE A 277 7.62 -37.72 4.53
N THR A 278 8.45 -38.66 4.91
CA THR A 278 9.24 -38.63 6.14
C THR A 278 10.64 -39.14 5.94
N GLY A 279 11.57 -38.61 6.70
CA GLY A 279 12.95 -39.07 6.71
C GLY A 279 13.68 -38.55 7.95
N SER A 280 14.83 -39.18 8.25
CA SER A 280 15.64 -38.74 9.39
C SER A 280 17.13 -38.89 9.08
N THR A 281 17.97 -38.08 9.75
CA THR A 281 19.43 -38.13 9.58
C THR A 281 20.11 -37.78 10.92
N PRO A 282 21.30 -38.35 11.18
CA PRO A 282 22.18 -37.82 12.22
C PRO A 282 22.62 -36.39 11.89
N LEU A 283 22.79 -35.54 12.93
CA LEU A 283 23.30 -34.20 12.78
C LEU A 283 24.79 -34.17 13.21
N THR A 284 25.67 -33.87 12.30
CA THR A 284 27.13 -33.95 12.49
C THR A 284 27.85 -32.60 12.55
N GLY A 285 27.15 -31.49 12.37
CA GLY A 285 27.71 -30.15 12.40
C GLY A 285 28.40 -29.82 13.72
N THR A 286 29.57 -29.16 13.66
CA THR A 286 30.38 -28.83 14.82
C THR A 286 30.64 -27.32 14.98
N ALA A 287 30.17 -26.48 14.05
CA ALA A 287 30.28 -25.03 14.18
C ALA A 287 29.44 -24.50 15.36
N SER A 288 29.99 -23.59 16.12
CA SER A 288 29.30 -22.99 17.29
C SER A 288 28.42 -21.83 16.83
N PRO A 289 27.20 -21.70 17.39
CA PRO A 289 26.54 -22.57 18.38
C PRO A 289 25.86 -23.80 17.73
N GLN A 290 26.03 -24.99 18.30
CA GLN A 290 25.46 -26.26 17.79
C GLN A 290 23.99 -26.47 18.17
N VAL A 291 23.26 -25.42 18.45
CA VAL A 291 21.83 -25.47 18.87
C VAL A 291 20.92 -24.72 17.89
N GLN A 292 21.43 -24.35 16.71
CA GLN A 292 20.70 -23.65 15.67
C GLN A 292 20.16 -24.62 14.64
N VAL A 293 18.95 -25.10 14.87
CA VAL A 293 18.32 -26.11 14.01
C VAL A 293 17.57 -25.45 12.87
N ARG A 294 17.85 -25.91 11.63
CA ARG A 294 17.13 -25.48 10.43
C ARG A 294 16.94 -26.64 9.48
N TRP A 295 15.93 -26.57 8.65
CA TRP A 295 15.80 -27.41 7.47
C TRP A 295 16.07 -26.61 6.20
N LYS A 296 16.46 -27.31 5.14
CA LYS A 296 16.62 -26.77 3.80
C LYS A 296 16.07 -27.76 2.79
N ILE A 297 15.27 -27.26 1.85
CA ILE A 297 14.76 -28.00 0.70
C ILE A 297 15.35 -27.34 -0.54
N VAL A 298 15.92 -28.14 -1.42
CA VAL A 298 16.48 -27.67 -2.69
C VAL A 298 15.79 -28.44 -3.81
N GLY A 299 15.22 -27.68 -4.73
CA GLY A 299 14.80 -28.17 -6.03
C GLY A 299 15.91 -27.92 -7.06
N SER A 300 16.32 -28.93 -7.80
CA SER A 300 17.30 -28.81 -8.89
C SER A 300 16.72 -29.50 -10.12
N ASN A 301 17.05 -28.96 -11.30
CA ASN A 301 16.56 -29.50 -12.59
C ASN A 301 15.05 -29.74 -12.65
N GLN A 302 14.28 -28.92 -11.96
CA GLN A 302 12.83 -29.08 -11.89
C GLN A 302 12.22 -28.88 -13.27
N THR A 303 11.50 -29.89 -13.73
CA THR A 303 10.80 -29.92 -15.03
C THR A 303 9.29 -29.90 -14.87
N ALA A 304 8.82 -30.11 -13.66
CA ALA A 304 7.42 -30.10 -13.29
C ALA A 304 7.15 -29.22 -12.07
N GLU A 305 5.89 -28.93 -11.81
CA GLU A 305 5.47 -28.18 -10.64
C GLU A 305 5.58 -29.06 -9.39
N ASN A 306 6.33 -28.58 -8.39
CA ASN A 306 6.41 -29.18 -7.06
C ASN A 306 5.82 -28.20 -6.03
N LYS A 307 4.88 -28.66 -5.21
CA LYS A 307 4.21 -27.83 -4.19
C LYS A 307 4.59 -28.29 -2.80
N ILE A 308 5.11 -27.40 -1.99
CA ILE A 308 5.41 -27.64 -0.57
C ILE A 308 4.30 -26.98 0.26
N HIS A 309 3.45 -27.79 0.87
CA HIS A 309 2.32 -27.31 1.69
C HIS A 309 2.69 -27.16 3.16
N GLY A 310 3.68 -27.89 3.64
CA GLY A 310 4.11 -27.79 5.01
C GLY A 310 5.33 -28.61 5.34
N VAL A 311 6.08 -28.16 6.33
CA VAL A 311 7.27 -28.85 6.83
C VAL A 311 7.22 -28.89 8.36
N ALA A 312 7.33 -30.07 8.95
CA ALA A 312 7.55 -30.23 10.37
C ALA A 312 8.95 -30.81 10.62
N LEU A 313 9.70 -30.15 11.51
CA LEU A 313 11.04 -30.58 11.92
C LEU A 313 11.00 -31.00 13.37
N GLN A 314 11.50 -32.22 13.65
CA GLN A 314 11.72 -32.75 15.00
C GLN A 314 13.22 -32.98 15.16
N TRP A 315 13.72 -32.78 16.36
CA TRP A 315 15.13 -33.04 16.72
C TRP A 315 15.24 -33.60 18.13
N GLY A 316 16.34 -34.34 18.39
CA GLY A 316 16.64 -34.94 19.70
C GLY A 316 18.12 -35.31 19.85
#